data_6745ad42bf5b959763157e6c6f041d06
#
_entry.id   6745ad42bf5b959763157e6c6f041d06
#
_cell.length_a   1.000
_cell.length_b   1.000
_cell.length_c   1.000
_cell.angle_alpha   90.00
_cell.angle_beta   90.00
_cell.angle_gamma   90.00
#
_symmetry.space_group_name_H-M   'P 1'
#
loop_
_entity.id
_entity.type
_entity.pdbx_description
1 polymer ?
#
loop_
_entity_poly.entity_id
_entity_poly.type
_entity_poly.pdbx_seq_one_letter_code
_entity_poly.pdbx_strand_id
1 'polypeptide(L)'
;MKIHHALLTILLVGLFLLPAASQEHSYKPRNGFVPDERTAIRIAEAVLSAIYGEKQIKSEEPFSAKLQNGVWTVSGTIAEGVEGGVAEIKISKRTGTIISVTHGM
;
A
#
# COMPACT_ATOMS: atom_id res chain seq x y z
N MET A 1 57.81 -2.43 19.03
CA MET A 1 57.04 -1.52 19.86
C MET A 1 56.18 -0.57 19.09
N LYS A 2 56.63 -0.08 17.97
CA LYS A 2 55.85 0.85 17.15
C LYS A 2 54.66 0.17 16.46
N ILE A 3 54.72 -1.08 16.27
CA ILE A 3 53.69 -1.87 15.59
C ILE A 3 52.42 -1.93 16.41
N HIS A 4 52.53 -1.93 17.74
CA HIS A 4 51.35 -2.01 18.61
C HIS A 4 50.49 -0.75 18.57
N HIS A 5 51.07 0.40 18.36
CA HIS A 5 50.31 1.63 18.27
C HIS A 5 49.51 1.76 16.99
N ALA A 6 50.04 1.24 15.88
CA ALA A 6 49.37 1.24 14.62
C ALA A 6 48.14 0.33 14.64
N LEU A 7 48.25 -0.84 15.29
CA LEU A 7 47.11 -1.75 15.43
C LEU A 7 45.98 -1.16 16.25
N LEU A 8 46.31 -0.45 17.30
CA LEU A 8 45.28 0.22 18.11
C LEU A 8 44.52 1.29 17.33
N THR A 9 45.26 2.05 16.53
CA THR A 9 44.65 3.08 15.72
C THR A 9 43.65 2.52 14.69
N ILE A 10 43.98 1.42 14.08
CA ILE A 10 43.13 0.74 13.11
C ILE A 10 41.85 0.24 13.77
N LEU A 11 41.93 -0.29 14.97
CA LEU A 11 40.76 -0.73 15.73
C LEU A 11 39.82 0.43 16.06
N LEU A 12 40.33 1.58 16.41
CA LEU A 12 39.54 2.75 16.69
C LEU A 12 38.79 3.26 15.45
N VAL A 13 39.44 3.25 14.32
CA VAL A 13 38.81 3.63 13.05
C VAL A 13 37.71 2.67 12.67
N GLY A 14 37.90 1.38 12.90
CA GLY A 14 36.88 0.37 12.65
C GLY A 14 35.64 0.55 13.49
N LEU A 15 35.80 0.99 14.76
CA LEU A 15 34.68 1.30 15.64
C LEU A 15 33.88 2.50 15.17
N PHE A 16 34.54 3.50 14.60
CA PHE A 16 33.86 4.67 14.06
C PHE A 16 33.06 4.38 12.81
N LEU A 17 33.47 3.35 12.07
CA LEU A 17 32.78 2.92 10.86
C LEU A 17 31.58 2.01 11.14
N LEU A 18 31.49 1.53 12.36
CA LEU A 18 30.29 0.78 12.76
C LEU A 18 29.19 1.76 13.13
N PRO A 19 28.22 1.88 12.44
CA PRO A 19 27.37 2.91 12.48
C PRO A 19 26.17 2.80 12.97
N ALA A 20 26.09 3.52 13.41
CA ALA A 20 25.08 4.40 13.67
C ALA A 20 23.99 4.39 12.66
N ALA A 21 24.24 3.66 11.68
CA ALA A 21 23.53 3.95 10.59
C ALA A 21 22.14 3.57 10.50
N SER A 22 21.66 2.89 11.26
CA SER A 22 20.37 2.40 10.92
C SER A 22 19.33 2.81 11.88
N GLN A 23 19.05 4.01 11.90
CA GLN A 23 17.88 4.46 12.61
C GLN A 23 16.74 4.68 11.63
N GLU A 24 16.34 3.59 11.01
CA GLU A 24 15.11 3.63 10.24
C GLU A 24 13.93 3.57 11.19
N HIS A 25 13.03 4.51 11.05
CA HIS A 25 11.81 4.53 11.82
C HIS A 25 10.65 4.11 10.93
N SER A 26 10.09 2.94 11.22
CA SER A 26 8.89 2.49 10.55
C SER A 26 7.68 3.22 11.10
N TYR A 27 6.88 3.78 10.22
CA TYR A 27 5.62 4.37 10.62
C TYR A 27 4.56 3.26 10.77
N LYS A 28 3.90 3.26 11.91
CA LYS A 28 2.79 2.33 12.16
C LYS A 28 1.54 3.17 12.43
N PRO A 29 0.71 3.38 11.43
CA PRO A 29 -0.47 4.23 11.59
C PRO A 29 -1.48 3.61 12.54
N ARG A 30 -1.96 4.40 13.48
CA ARG A 30 -2.91 3.95 14.49
C ARG A 30 -4.21 3.41 13.88
N ASN A 31 -4.68 4.02 12.82
CA ASN A 31 -5.92 3.65 12.17
C ASN A 31 -5.72 2.83 10.89
N GLY A 32 -4.54 2.22 10.75
CA GLY A 32 -4.18 1.45 9.57
C GLY A 32 -3.65 2.30 8.42
N PHE A 33 -3.10 1.65 7.41
CA PHE A 33 -2.59 2.32 6.23
C PHE A 33 -3.72 2.81 5.31
N VAL A 34 -4.91 2.24 5.44
CA VAL A 34 -6.08 2.64 4.66
C VAL A 34 -7.17 3.08 5.64
N PRO A 35 -6.99 4.25 6.27
CA PRO A 35 -7.82 4.63 7.42
C PRO A 35 -9.24 5.00 7.07
N ASP A 36 -9.51 5.42 5.85
CA ASP A 36 -10.80 5.96 5.46
C ASP A 36 -11.23 5.51 4.06
N GLU A 37 -12.48 5.75 3.78
CA GLU A 37 -13.16 5.41 2.53
C GLU A 37 -12.48 6.04 1.31
N ARG A 38 -12.13 7.30 1.41
CA ARG A 38 -11.49 8.03 0.33
C ARG A 38 -10.14 7.42 -0.07
N THR A 39 -9.35 7.05 0.91
CA THR A 39 -8.06 6.39 0.68
C THR A 39 -8.28 5.03 0.01
N ALA A 40 -9.26 4.27 0.49
CA ALA A 40 -9.60 2.97 -0.09
C ALA A 40 -9.99 3.10 -1.57
N ILE A 41 -10.84 4.08 -1.89
CA ILE A 41 -11.28 4.33 -3.25
C ILE A 41 -10.11 4.70 -4.17
N ARG A 42 -9.22 5.56 -3.70
CA ARG A 42 -8.05 5.97 -4.50
C ARG A 42 -7.11 4.81 -4.81
N ILE A 43 -6.87 3.96 -3.82
CA ILE A 43 -6.06 2.74 -4.03
C ILE A 43 -6.76 1.81 -5.02
N ALA A 44 -8.05 1.62 -4.84
CA ALA A 44 -8.85 0.78 -5.72
C ALA A 44 -8.79 1.26 -7.17
N GLU A 45 -9.03 2.53 -7.41
CA GLU A 45 -9.00 3.09 -8.76
C GLU A 45 -7.63 2.93 -9.41
N ALA A 46 -6.56 3.14 -8.66
CA ALA A 46 -5.19 2.97 -9.18
C ALA A 46 -4.92 1.52 -9.57
N VAL A 47 -5.24 0.58 -8.72
CA VAL A 47 -5.01 -0.85 -8.97
C VAL A 47 -5.89 -1.36 -10.10
N LEU A 48 -7.18 -1.03 -10.06
CA LEU A 48 -8.15 -1.49 -11.05
C LEU A 48 -7.86 -0.92 -12.43
N SER A 49 -7.42 0.34 -12.51
CA SER A 49 -7.02 0.95 -13.78
C SER A 49 -5.82 0.26 -14.40
N ALA A 50 -4.89 -0.20 -13.60
CA ALA A 50 -3.73 -0.96 -14.07
C ALA A 50 -4.13 -2.32 -14.65
N ILE A 51 -5.20 -2.92 -14.12
CA ILE A 51 -5.67 -4.23 -14.54
C ILE A 51 -6.61 -4.15 -15.74
N TYR A 52 -7.63 -3.29 -15.66
CA TYR A 52 -8.71 -3.23 -16.63
C TYR A 52 -8.65 -2.06 -17.60
N GLY A 53 -7.73 -1.16 -17.39
CA GLY A 53 -7.59 0.05 -18.19
C GLY A 53 -8.27 1.25 -17.55
N GLU A 54 -7.64 2.39 -17.71
CA GLU A 54 -8.11 3.64 -17.11
C GLU A 54 -9.48 4.05 -17.61
N LYS A 55 -9.70 3.91 -18.90
CA LYS A 55 -10.98 4.26 -19.53
C LYS A 55 -12.12 3.43 -18.98
N GLN A 56 -11.91 2.14 -18.84
CA GLN A 56 -12.92 1.22 -18.30
C GLN A 56 -13.27 1.58 -16.86
N ILE A 57 -12.26 1.79 -16.03
CA ILE A 57 -12.48 2.09 -14.62
C ILE A 57 -13.11 3.46 -14.42
N LYS A 58 -12.73 4.42 -15.22
CA LYS A 58 -13.36 5.73 -15.19
C LYS A 58 -14.84 5.66 -15.52
N SER A 59 -15.23 4.76 -16.45
CA SER A 59 -16.63 4.56 -16.79
C SER A 59 -17.45 3.93 -15.67
N GLU A 60 -16.81 3.35 -14.68
CA GLU A 60 -17.47 2.72 -13.54
C GLU A 60 -17.54 3.63 -12.31
N GLU A 61 -17.12 4.87 -12.43
CA GLU A 61 -17.24 5.84 -11.36
C GLU A 61 -18.70 6.26 -11.14
N PRO A 62 -19.09 6.61 -9.94
CA PRO A 62 -18.25 6.68 -8.73
C PRO A 62 -18.06 5.31 -8.09
N PHE A 63 -16.90 5.13 -7.46
CA PHE A 63 -16.65 3.96 -6.64
C PHE A 63 -17.12 4.23 -5.21
N SER A 64 -17.58 3.17 -4.57
CA SER A 64 -18.01 3.21 -3.18
C SER A 64 -17.21 2.20 -2.37
N ALA A 65 -17.00 2.48 -1.10
CA ALA A 65 -16.27 1.61 -0.20
C ALA A 65 -17.08 1.29 1.05
N LYS A 66 -17.06 0.04 1.47
CA LYS A 66 -17.68 -0.43 2.71
C LYS A 66 -16.66 -1.14 3.55
N LEU A 67 -16.63 -0.82 4.83
CA LEU A 67 -15.74 -1.45 5.77
C LEU A 67 -16.47 -2.54 6.54
N GLN A 68 -15.90 -3.74 6.55
CA GLN A 68 -16.44 -4.84 7.32
C GLN A 68 -15.29 -5.72 7.80
N ASN A 69 -15.23 -5.94 9.10
CA ASN A 69 -14.19 -6.76 9.72
C ASN A 69 -12.77 -6.39 9.28
N GLY A 70 -12.48 -5.10 9.22
CA GLY A 70 -11.15 -4.61 8.86
C GLY A 70 -10.80 -4.69 7.40
N VAL A 71 -11.79 -4.97 6.54
CA VAL A 71 -11.60 -5.08 5.08
C VAL A 71 -12.50 -4.09 4.37
N TRP A 72 -11.89 -3.27 3.52
CA TRP A 72 -12.61 -2.40 2.62
C TRP A 72 -13.01 -3.20 1.39
N THR A 73 -14.29 -3.18 1.06
CA THR A 73 -14.79 -3.66 -0.24
C THR A 73 -15.14 -2.44 -1.07
N VAL A 74 -14.42 -2.25 -2.16
CA VAL A 74 -14.59 -1.10 -3.04
C VAL A 74 -15.15 -1.58 -4.37
N SER A 75 -16.27 -1.00 -4.79
CA SER A 75 -16.98 -1.42 -5.99
C SER A 75 -17.31 -0.24 -6.88
N GLY A 76 -17.26 -0.45 -8.18
CA GLY A 76 -17.71 0.53 -9.14
C GLY A 76 -19.23 0.61 -9.22
N THR A 77 -19.71 1.50 -10.04
CA THR A 77 -21.13 1.71 -10.31
C THR A 77 -21.40 1.38 -11.77
N ILE A 78 -22.45 0.62 -12.00
CA ILE A 78 -22.88 0.35 -13.37
C ILE A 78 -23.90 1.42 -13.77
N ALA A 79 -23.73 1.95 -14.97
CA ALA A 79 -24.68 2.93 -15.50
C ALA A 79 -26.03 2.29 -15.76
N GLU A 80 -27.10 3.05 -15.56
CA GLU A 80 -28.45 2.60 -15.83
C GLU A 80 -28.60 2.16 -17.29
N GLY A 81 -29.21 1.00 -17.50
CA GLY A 81 -29.42 0.47 -18.85
C GLY A 81 -28.23 -0.25 -19.46
N VAL A 82 -27.09 -0.31 -18.75
CA VAL A 82 -25.91 -1.00 -19.21
C VAL A 82 -25.86 -2.38 -18.57
N GLU A 83 -25.66 -3.40 -19.38
CA GLU A 83 -25.49 -4.76 -18.87
C GLU A 83 -24.03 -5.02 -18.53
N GLY A 84 -23.82 -5.95 -17.64
CA GLY A 84 -22.50 -6.37 -17.20
C GLY A 84 -22.29 -6.14 -15.72
N GLY A 85 -21.10 -6.41 -15.26
CA GLY A 85 -20.74 -6.24 -13.87
C GLY A 85 -19.85 -5.03 -13.66
N VAL A 86 -19.40 -4.89 -12.44
CA VAL A 86 -18.47 -3.85 -12.04
C VAL A 86 -17.22 -4.45 -11.44
N ALA A 87 -16.16 -3.69 -11.45
CA ALA A 87 -14.93 -4.05 -10.76
C ALA A 87 -15.13 -3.96 -9.25
N GLU A 88 -14.58 -4.92 -8.54
CA GLU A 88 -14.60 -4.95 -7.09
C GLU A 88 -13.23 -5.34 -6.56
N ILE A 89 -12.78 -4.67 -5.52
CA ILE A 89 -11.50 -4.94 -4.90
C ILE A 89 -11.65 -4.94 -3.39
N LYS A 90 -10.99 -5.87 -2.73
CA LYS A 90 -10.95 -5.93 -1.27
C LYS A 90 -9.55 -5.58 -0.78
N ILE A 91 -9.50 -4.68 0.18
CA ILE A 91 -8.24 -4.10 0.68
C ILE A 91 -8.25 -4.17 2.21
N SER A 92 -7.18 -4.67 2.79
CA SER A 92 -7.03 -4.63 4.24
C SER A 92 -6.91 -3.20 4.73
N LYS A 93 -7.75 -2.81 5.67
CA LYS A 93 -7.67 -1.49 6.30
C LYS A 93 -6.33 -1.28 7.00
N ARG A 94 -5.86 -2.29 7.68
CA ARG A 94 -4.67 -2.19 8.51
C ARG A 94 -3.38 -2.17 7.70
N THR A 95 -3.28 -3.05 6.73
CA THR A 95 -2.02 -3.26 6.01
C THR A 95 -1.99 -2.68 4.60
N GLY A 96 -3.14 -2.41 4.02
CA GLY A 96 -3.23 -2.01 2.61
C GLY A 96 -3.09 -3.17 1.64
N THR A 97 -3.04 -4.40 2.14
CA THR A 97 -2.92 -5.58 1.29
C THR A 97 -4.14 -5.70 0.37
N ILE A 98 -3.88 -5.93 -0.89
CA ILE A 98 -4.93 -6.25 -1.85
C ILE A 98 -5.30 -7.72 -1.66
N ILE A 99 -6.52 -7.96 -1.19
CA ILE A 99 -6.98 -9.30 -0.83
C ILE A 99 -7.57 -10.02 -2.03
N SER A 100 -8.37 -9.33 -2.81
CA SER A 100 -8.99 -9.91 -3.99
C SER A 100 -9.40 -8.82 -4.98
N VAL A 101 -9.44 -9.20 -6.24
CA VAL A 101 -9.92 -8.36 -7.33
C VAL A 101 -10.83 -9.20 -8.20
N THR A 102 -12.01 -8.70 -8.49
CA THR A 102 -12.96 -9.36 -9.38
C THR A 102 -13.61 -8.35 -10.31
N HIS A 103 -14.11 -8.83 -11.43
CA HIS A 103 -14.96 -8.02 -12.30
C HIS A 103 -16.13 -8.89 -12.73
N GLY A 104 -17.34 -8.42 -12.52
CA GLY A 104 -18.53 -9.13 -12.93
C GLY A 104 -18.69 -9.15 -14.45
N MET A 105 -19.47 -10.08 -14.93
CA MET A 105 -19.82 -10.18 -16.35
C MET A 105 -21.17 -9.56 -16.64
#